data_8f870621b9b2ace2bc3e7f7309749cf9
#
_entry.id   8f870621b9b2ace2bc3e7f7309749cf9
#
_cell.length_a   1.000
_cell.length_b   1.000
_cell.length_c   1.000
_cell.angle_alpha   90.00
_cell.angle_beta   90.00
_cell.angle_gamma   90.00
#
_symmetry.space_group_name_H-M   'P 1'
#
loop_
_entity.id
_entity.type
_entity.pdbx_description
1 polymer ?
#
loop_
_entity_poly.entity_id
_entity_poly.type
_entity_poly.pdbx_seq_one_letter_code
_entity_poly.pdbx_strand_id
1 'polypeptide(L)'
;MSSTIAISTRLSSAIGYEEERDSISRDWIKLFSSLSINNYILLPNMEANMLKKYCNYHSVNGFLLTGGDVIEKDIARDKLEFAALNLAKDKCLKVLGICRGMQMISSFFGGTIKSVDGHIATRHRINDSSSRTVNSYHSYTIDNLPECFKVIYRSNDNSIESISHKILPWYGCMWHPERDQPIHPMDKEMMKSLFII
;
A
#
# COMPACT_ATOMS: atom_id res chain seq x y z
N MET A 1 18.30 -7.93 -14.13
CA MET A 1 18.60 -7.57 -12.70
C MET A 1 17.36 -7.88 -11.89
N SER A 2 17.51 -8.56 -10.75
CA SER A 2 16.36 -8.86 -9.90
C SER A 2 15.75 -7.57 -9.33
N SER A 3 14.42 -7.49 -9.41
CA SER A 3 13.64 -6.32 -8.98
C SER A 3 13.55 -6.28 -7.45
N THR A 4 14.11 -5.28 -6.77
CA THR A 4 14.00 -5.14 -5.33
C THR A 4 12.79 -4.27 -4.96
N ILE A 5 11.91 -4.78 -4.10
CA ILE A 5 10.74 -4.07 -3.57
C ILE A 5 11.09 -3.48 -2.21
N ALA A 6 10.92 -2.17 -2.03
CA ALA A 6 10.99 -1.53 -0.73
C ALA A 6 9.60 -1.47 -0.10
N ILE A 7 9.47 -2.02 1.11
CA ILE A 7 8.20 -2.15 1.84
C ILE A 7 8.18 -1.16 2.98
N SER A 8 7.22 -0.23 2.99
CA SER A 8 7.07 0.71 4.09
C SER A 8 6.69 0.00 5.39
N THR A 9 7.29 0.44 6.49
CA THR A 9 7.00 -0.03 7.83
C THR A 9 6.07 0.94 8.55
N ARG A 10 5.37 0.47 9.56
CA ARG A 10 4.59 1.31 10.47
C ARG A 10 5.33 1.45 11.80
N LEU A 11 5.14 2.57 12.48
CA LEU A 11 5.58 2.72 13.85
C LEU A 11 4.71 1.86 14.78
N SER A 12 5.36 1.26 15.76
CA SER A 12 4.72 0.56 16.86
C SER A 12 5.53 0.81 18.13
N SER A 13 4.85 0.94 19.26
CA SER A 13 5.52 1.13 20.55
C SER A 13 5.69 -0.18 21.28
N ALA A 14 6.77 -0.30 22.06
CA ALA A 14 6.94 -1.39 23.00
C ALA A 14 5.89 -1.32 24.12
N ILE A 15 5.52 -2.47 24.68
CA ILE A 15 4.62 -2.53 25.82
C ILE A 15 5.45 -2.43 27.11
N GLY A 16 5.15 -1.45 27.96
CA GLY A 16 5.73 -1.30 29.28
C GLY A 16 7.01 -0.46 29.39
N TYR A 17 7.52 0.05 28.28
CA TYR A 17 8.65 0.99 28.25
C TYR A 17 8.66 1.84 26.96
N GLU A 18 9.39 2.97 26.99
CA GLU A 18 9.48 3.87 25.84
C GLU A 18 10.47 3.33 24.79
N GLU A 19 9.94 2.78 23.70
CA GLU A 19 10.71 2.37 22.52
C GLU A 19 9.78 2.39 21.32
N GLU A 20 10.13 3.15 20.30
CA GLU A 20 9.47 3.10 18.99
C GLU A 20 10.17 2.07 18.10
N ARG A 21 9.38 1.36 17.32
CA ARG A 21 9.84 0.29 16.42
C ARG A 21 9.24 0.43 15.05
N ASP A 22 10.05 0.26 14.04
CA ASP A 22 9.57 -0.01 12.70
C ASP A 22 9.10 -1.47 12.60
N SER A 23 7.86 -1.67 12.21
CA SER A 23 7.25 -3.00 12.19
C SER A 23 6.47 -3.30 10.92
N ILE A 24 6.35 -4.58 10.59
CA ILE A 24 5.55 -5.10 9.49
C ILE A 24 4.78 -6.35 9.95
N SER A 25 3.55 -6.54 9.45
CA SER A 25 2.83 -7.80 9.68
C SER A 25 3.57 -8.98 9.07
N ARG A 26 3.65 -10.08 9.82
CA ARG A 26 4.22 -11.35 9.33
C ARG A 26 3.44 -11.92 8.15
N ASP A 27 2.21 -11.50 7.93
CA ASP A 27 1.40 -11.96 6.80
C ASP A 27 1.99 -11.51 5.46
N TRP A 28 2.67 -10.37 5.42
CA TRP A 28 3.47 -9.97 4.24
C TRP A 28 4.57 -10.97 3.91
N ILE A 29 5.31 -11.44 4.92
CA ILE A 29 6.38 -12.42 4.72
C ILE A 29 5.83 -13.75 4.19
N LYS A 30 4.69 -14.20 4.75
CA LYS A 30 4.00 -15.41 4.27
C LYS A 30 3.53 -15.24 2.82
N LEU A 31 2.93 -14.07 2.51
CA LEU A 31 2.46 -13.76 1.15
C LEU A 31 3.63 -13.78 0.16
N PHE A 32 4.72 -13.08 0.44
CA PHE A 32 5.87 -13.04 -0.44
C PHE A 32 6.47 -14.42 -0.67
N SER A 33 6.62 -15.23 0.38
CA SER A 33 7.04 -16.63 0.23
C SER A 33 6.12 -17.42 -0.70
N SER A 34 4.80 -17.27 -0.54
CA SER A 34 3.81 -17.97 -1.38
C SER A 34 3.83 -17.54 -2.84
N LEU A 35 4.27 -16.32 -3.12
CA LEU A 35 4.38 -15.74 -4.45
C LEU A 35 5.77 -15.88 -5.07
N SER A 36 6.72 -16.47 -4.34
CA SER A 36 8.15 -16.54 -4.73
C SER A 36 8.79 -15.16 -4.94
N ILE A 37 8.31 -14.15 -4.21
CA ILE A 37 8.91 -12.81 -4.15
C ILE A 37 10.04 -12.87 -3.13
N ASN A 38 11.28 -12.94 -3.61
CA ASN A 38 12.45 -13.13 -2.74
C ASN A 38 13.28 -11.86 -2.58
N ASN A 39 13.10 -10.88 -3.47
CA ASN A 39 13.86 -9.63 -3.47
C ASN A 39 13.02 -8.49 -2.90
N TYR A 40 13.05 -8.34 -1.59
CA TYR A 40 12.45 -7.20 -0.91
C TYR A 40 13.33 -6.74 0.25
N ILE A 41 13.18 -5.47 0.60
CA ILE A 41 13.79 -4.86 1.78
C ILE A 41 12.71 -4.13 2.57
N LEU A 42 12.88 -4.03 3.88
CA LEU A 42 12.08 -3.14 4.69
C LEU A 42 12.59 -1.71 4.51
N LEU A 43 11.67 -0.77 4.40
CA LEU A 43 11.95 0.65 4.35
C LEU A 43 11.61 1.24 5.72
N PRO A 44 12.61 1.36 6.63
CA PRO A 44 12.40 1.95 7.94
C PRO A 44 12.11 3.45 7.82
N ASN A 45 11.46 4.04 8.80
CA ASN A 45 11.10 5.45 8.83
C ASN A 45 12.32 6.34 9.04
N MET A 46 13.15 6.45 8.02
CA MET A 46 14.36 7.25 7.99
C MET A 46 14.11 8.68 7.47
N GLU A 47 15.07 9.56 7.67
CA GLU A 47 15.05 10.89 7.07
C GLU A 47 14.96 10.83 5.53
N ALA A 48 14.07 11.65 4.95
CA ALA A 48 13.78 11.64 3.52
C ALA A 48 15.02 11.89 2.63
N ASN A 49 16.02 12.63 3.12
CA ASN A 49 17.28 12.89 2.41
C ASN A 49 18.14 11.62 2.23
N MET A 50 17.97 10.61 3.10
CA MET A 50 18.69 9.35 3.02
C MET A 50 18.04 8.34 2.08
N LEU A 51 16.74 8.50 1.79
CA LEU A 51 15.96 7.57 1.01
C LEU A 51 16.59 7.25 -0.37
N LYS A 52 16.97 8.29 -1.12
CA LYS A 52 17.55 8.10 -2.46
C LYS A 52 18.83 7.26 -2.43
N LYS A 53 19.70 7.50 -1.46
CA LYS A 53 20.95 6.73 -1.27
C LYS A 53 20.63 5.28 -0.90
N TYR A 54 19.70 5.08 0.03
CA TYR A 54 19.25 3.76 0.46
C TYR A 54 18.65 2.97 -0.71
N CYS A 55 17.72 3.57 -1.46
CA CYS A 55 17.11 2.92 -2.62
C CYS A 55 18.10 2.61 -3.74
N ASN A 56 19.06 3.48 -4.00
CA ASN A 56 20.11 3.22 -5.00
C ASN A 56 21.03 2.07 -4.57
N TYR A 57 21.44 2.04 -3.30
CA TYR A 57 22.31 0.98 -2.76
C TYR A 57 21.66 -0.40 -2.89
N HIS A 58 20.36 -0.48 -2.63
CA HIS A 58 19.59 -1.73 -2.70
C HIS A 58 18.95 -2.00 -4.06
N SER A 59 19.22 -1.17 -5.07
CA SER A 59 18.65 -1.31 -6.41
C SER A 59 17.10 -1.39 -6.40
N VAL A 60 16.48 -0.52 -5.61
CA VAL A 60 15.02 -0.47 -5.47
C VAL A 60 14.39 -0.01 -6.79
N ASN A 61 13.39 -0.76 -7.27
CA ASN A 61 12.64 -0.48 -8.48
C ASN A 61 11.11 -0.60 -8.31
N GLY A 62 10.65 -0.73 -7.07
CA GLY A 62 9.26 -0.68 -6.72
C GLY A 62 9.05 -0.43 -5.22
N PHE A 63 7.88 0.10 -4.88
CA PHE A 63 7.46 0.36 -3.52
C PHE A 63 6.15 -0.36 -3.21
N LEU A 64 6.09 -0.97 -2.04
CA LEU A 64 4.86 -1.42 -1.40
C LEU A 64 4.59 -0.53 -0.19
N LEU A 65 3.55 0.30 -0.27
CA LEU A 65 3.07 1.09 0.85
C LEU A 65 2.02 0.28 1.62
N THR A 66 2.34 -0.11 2.83
CA THR A 66 1.50 -1.01 3.63
C THR A 66 0.35 -0.27 4.33
N GLY A 67 -0.63 -1.04 4.81
CA GLY A 67 -1.67 -0.53 5.69
C GLY A 67 -1.14 -0.01 7.04
N GLY A 68 -2.01 0.56 7.84
CA GLY A 68 -1.65 1.09 9.15
C GLY A 68 -2.60 2.16 9.66
N ASP A 69 -2.11 3.01 10.53
CA ASP A 69 -2.85 4.14 11.11
C ASP A 69 -3.21 5.19 10.03
N VAL A 70 -4.16 6.08 10.37
CA VAL A 70 -4.57 7.16 9.47
C VAL A 70 -3.39 8.09 9.14
N ILE A 71 -3.42 8.67 7.94
CA ILE A 71 -2.46 9.71 7.52
C ILE A 71 -2.51 10.86 8.52
N GLU A 72 -1.39 11.52 8.78
CA GLU A 72 -1.14 12.58 9.77
C GLU A 72 -0.97 12.09 11.21
N LYS A 73 -1.21 10.82 11.52
CA LYS A 73 -0.93 10.27 12.84
C LYS A 73 0.58 9.99 13.04
N ASP A 74 1.24 9.54 12.00
CA ASP A 74 2.66 9.20 11.98
C ASP A 74 3.38 10.07 10.94
N ILE A 75 3.81 11.24 11.36
CA ILE A 75 4.43 12.26 10.48
C ILE A 75 5.76 11.77 9.88
N ALA A 76 6.53 10.95 10.59
CA ALA A 76 7.79 10.44 10.07
C ALA A 76 7.54 9.48 8.89
N ARG A 77 6.58 8.58 9.06
CA ARG A 77 6.14 7.67 8.01
C ARG A 77 5.54 8.40 6.81
N ASP A 78 4.68 9.40 7.07
CA ASP A 78 4.04 10.19 6.01
C ASP A 78 5.10 10.89 5.14
N LYS A 79 6.07 11.55 5.77
CA LYS A 79 7.18 12.23 5.07
C LYS A 79 8.01 11.25 4.24
N LEU A 80 8.33 10.09 4.80
CA LEU A 80 9.10 9.06 4.08
C LEU A 80 8.33 8.50 2.90
N GLU A 81 7.06 8.11 3.08
CA GLU A 81 6.24 7.59 2.00
C GLU A 81 6.01 8.63 0.90
N PHE A 82 5.83 9.90 1.27
CA PHE A 82 5.73 11.00 0.31
C PHE A 82 7.04 11.17 -0.50
N ALA A 83 8.20 11.08 0.16
CA ALA A 83 9.49 11.11 -0.52
C ALA A 83 9.69 9.88 -1.43
N ALA A 84 9.24 8.69 -1.02
CA ALA A 84 9.26 7.49 -1.82
C ALA A 84 8.39 7.61 -3.08
N LEU A 85 7.20 8.22 -2.95
CA LEU A 85 6.31 8.50 -4.09
C LEU A 85 6.92 9.52 -5.06
N ASN A 86 7.59 10.57 -4.57
CA ASN A 86 8.33 11.49 -5.44
C ASN A 86 9.42 10.75 -6.22
N LEU A 87 10.24 9.93 -5.55
CA LEU A 87 11.28 9.14 -6.19
C LEU A 87 10.70 8.16 -7.21
N ALA A 88 9.57 7.52 -6.88
CA ALA A 88 8.89 6.60 -7.77
C ALA A 88 8.33 7.30 -9.02
N LYS A 89 7.78 8.50 -8.86
CA LYS A 89 7.28 9.34 -9.96
C LYS A 89 8.41 9.74 -10.90
N ASP A 90 9.51 10.26 -10.36
CA ASP A 90 10.67 10.73 -11.13
C ASP A 90 11.32 9.60 -11.95
N LYS A 91 11.33 8.39 -11.42
CA LYS A 91 11.97 7.21 -12.05
C LYS A 91 10.98 6.25 -12.71
N CYS A 92 9.69 6.57 -12.76
CA CYS A 92 8.62 5.69 -13.24
C CYS A 92 8.65 4.29 -12.58
N LEU A 93 8.95 4.24 -11.27
CA LEU A 93 8.98 2.98 -10.52
C LEU A 93 7.57 2.48 -10.24
N LYS A 94 7.43 1.18 -10.05
CA LYS A 94 6.17 0.54 -9.67
C LYS A 94 5.78 0.87 -8.23
N VAL A 95 4.50 1.12 -7.99
CA VAL A 95 3.96 1.36 -6.64
C VAL A 95 2.69 0.56 -6.43
N LEU A 96 2.62 -0.15 -5.31
CA LEU A 96 1.40 -0.75 -4.80
C LEU A 96 1.08 -0.15 -3.43
N GLY A 97 -0.12 0.40 -3.27
CA GLY A 97 -0.63 0.89 -1.99
C GLY A 97 -1.74 0.01 -1.44
N ILE A 98 -1.59 -0.47 -0.21
CA ILE A 98 -2.59 -1.29 0.48
C ILE A 98 -3.23 -0.47 1.60
N CYS A 99 -4.57 -0.38 1.60
CA CYS A 99 -5.36 0.33 2.60
C CYS A 99 -4.85 1.77 2.76
N ARG A 100 -4.20 2.12 3.87
CA ARG A 100 -3.55 3.43 4.07
C ARG A 100 -2.59 3.78 2.91
N GLY A 101 -1.86 2.82 2.36
CA GLY A 101 -0.96 3.05 1.22
C GLY A 101 -1.72 3.52 -0.03
N MET A 102 -2.92 3.03 -0.29
CA MET A 102 -3.78 3.55 -1.37
C MET A 102 -4.23 4.98 -1.08
N GLN A 103 -4.60 5.29 0.17
CA GLN A 103 -4.94 6.65 0.59
C GLN A 103 -3.75 7.60 0.41
N MET A 104 -2.54 7.17 0.79
CA MET A 104 -1.31 7.96 0.61
C MET A 104 -1.02 8.24 -0.87
N ILE A 105 -1.18 7.26 -1.76
CA ILE A 105 -1.06 7.45 -3.22
C ILE A 105 -2.05 8.51 -3.71
N SER A 106 -3.31 8.44 -3.28
CA SER A 106 -4.32 9.44 -3.64
C SER A 106 -3.97 10.82 -3.11
N SER A 107 -3.62 10.92 -1.82
CA SER A 107 -3.27 12.18 -1.15
C SER A 107 -2.02 12.84 -1.77
N PHE A 108 -1.05 12.06 -2.24
CA PHE A 108 0.13 12.56 -2.95
C PHE A 108 -0.21 13.39 -4.20
N PHE A 109 -1.33 13.13 -4.86
CA PHE A 109 -1.84 13.88 -6.01
C PHE A 109 -2.96 14.87 -5.63
N GLY A 110 -3.15 15.16 -4.35
CA GLY A 110 -4.14 16.13 -3.86
C GLY A 110 -5.54 15.53 -3.61
N GLY A 111 -5.65 14.21 -3.56
CA GLY A 111 -6.89 13.55 -3.13
C GLY A 111 -7.18 13.75 -1.65
N THR A 112 -8.44 13.63 -1.27
CA THR A 112 -8.90 13.74 0.12
C THR A 112 -9.52 12.43 0.60
N ILE A 113 -9.53 12.23 1.90
CA ILE A 113 -10.17 11.08 2.57
C ILE A 113 -11.28 11.57 3.49
N LYS A 114 -12.27 10.69 3.71
CA LYS A 114 -13.35 10.89 4.69
C LYS A 114 -13.56 9.63 5.52
N SER A 115 -14.17 9.79 6.68
CA SER A 115 -14.59 8.64 7.50
C SER A 115 -15.64 7.79 6.78
N VAL A 116 -15.61 6.49 7.05
CA VAL A 116 -16.60 5.52 6.59
C VAL A 116 -16.88 4.53 7.73
N ASP A 117 -18.15 4.21 7.91
CA ASP A 117 -18.60 3.25 8.92
C ASP A 117 -18.79 1.85 8.31
N GLY A 118 -18.70 0.81 9.14
CA GLY A 118 -18.99 -0.56 8.73
C GLY A 118 -17.86 -1.27 7.98
N HIS A 119 -16.67 -0.66 7.88
CA HIS A 119 -15.50 -1.20 7.16
C HIS A 119 -14.38 -1.72 8.07
N ILE A 120 -14.62 -1.81 9.40
CA ILE A 120 -13.61 -2.32 10.34
C ILE A 120 -13.94 -3.78 10.70
N ALA A 121 -12.92 -4.66 10.53
CA ALA A 121 -12.99 -6.10 10.85
C ALA A 121 -14.20 -6.78 10.22
N THR A 122 -14.50 -6.46 8.97
CA THR A 122 -15.64 -6.99 8.21
C THR A 122 -15.20 -7.51 6.84
N ARG A 123 -16.17 -8.00 6.09
CA ARG A 123 -15.99 -8.33 4.66
C ARG A 123 -17.17 -7.76 3.89
N HIS A 124 -16.90 -7.20 2.72
CA HIS A 124 -17.92 -6.65 1.84
C HIS A 124 -17.67 -7.04 0.37
N ARG A 125 -18.70 -6.92 -0.43
CA ARG A 125 -18.61 -7.17 -1.88
C ARG A 125 -18.00 -5.96 -2.57
N ILE A 126 -17.24 -6.24 -3.63
CA ILE A 126 -16.80 -5.25 -4.59
C ILE A 126 -17.44 -5.53 -5.95
N ASN A 127 -17.58 -4.49 -6.77
CA ASN A 127 -18.22 -4.54 -8.08
C ASN A 127 -17.30 -5.08 -9.18
N ASP A 128 -16.54 -6.15 -8.91
CA ASP A 128 -15.83 -6.87 -9.95
C ASP A 128 -16.78 -7.82 -10.71
N SER A 129 -16.31 -8.41 -11.81
CA SER A 129 -17.11 -9.31 -12.63
C SER A 129 -17.62 -10.55 -11.89
N SER A 130 -16.96 -10.93 -10.81
CA SER A 130 -17.32 -12.08 -9.96
C SER A 130 -18.12 -11.66 -8.71
N SER A 131 -18.30 -10.36 -8.47
CA SER A 131 -18.90 -9.81 -7.24
C SER A 131 -18.26 -10.39 -5.98
N ARG A 132 -16.92 -10.51 -5.99
CA ARG A 132 -16.18 -11.14 -4.89
C ARG A 132 -16.27 -10.35 -3.59
N THR A 133 -16.06 -11.05 -2.51
CA THR A 133 -15.98 -10.46 -1.17
C THR A 133 -14.53 -10.28 -0.76
N VAL A 134 -14.16 -9.07 -0.31
CA VAL A 134 -12.84 -8.72 0.21
C VAL A 134 -12.89 -8.45 1.71
N ASN A 135 -11.76 -8.60 2.39
CA ASN A 135 -11.64 -8.20 3.79
C ASN A 135 -11.52 -6.67 3.90
N SER A 136 -11.93 -6.11 5.02
CA SER A 136 -11.91 -4.66 5.26
C SER A 136 -11.51 -4.33 6.69
N TYR A 137 -10.58 -3.38 6.84
CA TYR A 137 -10.00 -2.96 8.12
C TYR A 137 -9.73 -1.46 8.18
N HIS A 138 -10.52 -0.67 7.48
CA HIS A 138 -10.32 0.77 7.40
C HIS A 138 -11.52 1.56 7.93
N SER A 139 -11.26 2.71 8.54
CA SER A 139 -12.26 3.69 8.99
C SER A 139 -12.30 4.95 8.11
N TYR A 140 -11.49 4.98 7.05
CA TYR A 140 -11.45 6.07 6.08
C TYR A 140 -11.48 5.52 4.67
N THR A 141 -12.14 6.23 3.76
CA THR A 141 -12.15 5.98 2.32
C THR A 141 -11.71 7.23 1.56
N ILE A 142 -11.37 7.09 0.28
CA ILE A 142 -11.10 8.25 -0.57
C ILE A 142 -12.42 8.99 -0.82
N ASP A 143 -12.43 10.30 -0.53
CA ASP A 143 -13.57 11.18 -0.79
C ASP A 143 -13.47 11.81 -2.18
N ASN A 144 -12.39 12.53 -2.45
CA ASN A 144 -12.10 13.09 -3.77
C ASN A 144 -10.88 12.39 -4.38
N LEU A 145 -11.10 11.68 -5.49
CA LEU A 145 -10.02 11.01 -6.22
C LEU A 145 -9.50 11.93 -7.32
N PRO A 146 -8.19 12.20 -7.38
CA PRO A 146 -7.59 13.01 -8.45
C PRO A 146 -7.84 12.43 -9.85
N GLU A 147 -8.05 13.30 -10.84
CA GLU A 147 -8.38 12.91 -12.22
C GLU A 147 -7.33 12.02 -12.91
N CYS A 148 -6.09 12.03 -12.43
CA CYS A 148 -5.03 11.15 -12.95
C CYS A 148 -5.25 9.66 -12.62
N PHE A 149 -6.23 9.33 -11.78
CA PHE A 149 -6.59 7.95 -11.45
C PHE A 149 -7.87 7.48 -12.14
N LYS A 150 -7.98 6.15 -12.22
CA LYS A 150 -9.22 5.42 -12.53
C LYS A 150 -9.66 4.68 -11.28
N VAL A 151 -10.94 4.72 -10.95
CA VAL A 151 -11.54 3.77 -10.01
C VAL A 151 -11.65 2.43 -10.72
N ILE A 152 -11.11 1.38 -10.08
CA ILE A 152 -11.19 0.02 -10.60
C ILE A 152 -12.35 -0.71 -9.96
N TYR A 153 -12.47 -0.63 -8.63
CA TYR A 153 -13.55 -1.28 -7.88
C TYR A 153 -14.14 -0.35 -6.82
N ARG A 154 -15.42 -0.58 -6.53
CA ARG A 154 -16.17 0.04 -5.43
C ARG A 154 -16.86 -1.04 -4.61
N SER A 155 -17.10 -0.75 -3.35
CA SER A 155 -17.99 -1.54 -2.48
C SER A 155 -19.47 -1.23 -2.74
N ASN A 156 -20.36 -1.96 -2.09
CA ASN A 156 -21.81 -1.79 -2.24
C ASN A 156 -22.31 -0.42 -1.77
N ASP A 157 -21.64 0.22 -0.82
CA ASP A 157 -21.92 1.57 -0.34
C ASP A 157 -21.27 2.67 -1.20
N ASN A 158 -20.72 2.27 -2.35
CA ASN A 158 -20.05 3.14 -3.31
C ASN A 158 -18.67 3.68 -2.86
N SER A 159 -18.11 3.21 -1.74
CA SER A 159 -16.74 3.54 -1.33
C SER A 159 -15.73 3.05 -2.37
N ILE A 160 -14.65 3.82 -2.58
CA ILE A 160 -13.60 3.46 -3.53
C ILE A 160 -12.71 2.40 -2.89
N GLU A 161 -12.68 1.22 -3.50
CA GLU A 161 -11.93 0.06 -3.00
C GLU A 161 -10.65 -0.24 -3.77
N SER A 162 -10.54 0.27 -5.01
CA SER A 162 -9.32 0.12 -5.78
C SER A 162 -9.16 1.20 -6.83
N ILE A 163 -7.92 1.64 -7.01
CA ILE A 163 -7.51 2.67 -7.97
C ILE A 163 -6.31 2.23 -8.79
N SER A 164 -6.19 2.78 -10.00
CA SER A 164 -5.02 2.67 -10.85
C SER A 164 -4.69 4.03 -11.44
N HIS A 165 -3.42 4.42 -11.43
CA HIS A 165 -2.99 5.63 -12.10
C HIS A 165 -3.05 5.44 -13.63
N LYS A 166 -3.48 6.47 -14.37
CA LYS A 166 -3.72 6.37 -15.83
C LYS A 166 -2.42 6.19 -16.64
N ILE A 167 -1.29 6.63 -16.12
CA ILE A 167 0.00 6.66 -16.82
C ILE A 167 1.07 5.91 -16.04
N LEU A 168 1.25 6.22 -14.74
CA LEU A 168 2.27 5.59 -13.90
C LEU A 168 1.89 4.14 -13.55
N PRO A 169 2.86 3.24 -13.36
CA PRO A 169 2.59 1.86 -12.97
C PRO A 169 2.23 1.76 -11.46
N TRP A 170 1.22 2.52 -11.05
CA TRP A 170 0.77 2.65 -9.67
C TRP A 170 -0.63 2.10 -9.52
N TYR A 171 -0.81 1.28 -8.50
CA TYR A 171 -2.06 0.63 -8.16
C TYR A 171 -2.30 0.72 -6.65
N GLY A 172 -3.57 0.75 -6.23
CA GLY A 172 -3.94 0.68 -4.83
C GLY A 172 -5.23 -0.10 -4.62
N CYS A 173 -5.31 -0.79 -3.48
CA CYS A 173 -6.55 -1.40 -3.00
C CYS A 173 -6.74 -1.18 -1.50
N MET A 174 -8.00 -1.13 -1.05
CA MET A 174 -8.35 -0.89 0.35
C MET A 174 -8.33 -2.17 1.18
N TRP A 175 -8.57 -3.32 0.55
CA TRP A 175 -8.46 -4.61 1.22
C TRP A 175 -7.00 -5.04 1.44
N HIS A 176 -6.82 -6.05 2.28
CA HIS A 176 -5.53 -6.58 2.69
C HIS A 176 -5.31 -7.98 2.08
N PRO A 177 -4.71 -8.10 0.89
CA PRO A 177 -4.45 -9.38 0.25
C PRO A 177 -3.53 -10.29 1.08
N GLU A 178 -2.68 -9.70 1.92
CA GLU A 178 -1.77 -10.42 2.81
C GLU A 178 -2.49 -11.19 3.93
N ARG A 179 -3.74 -10.81 4.23
CA ARG A 179 -4.54 -11.44 5.31
C ARG A 179 -5.45 -12.55 4.82
N ASP A 180 -5.63 -12.70 3.52
CA ASP A 180 -6.43 -13.79 2.95
C ASP A 180 -5.55 -15.02 2.68
N GLN A 181 -5.93 -16.16 3.25
CA GLN A 181 -5.26 -17.43 3.04
C GLN A 181 -6.30 -18.51 2.62
N PRO A 182 -6.18 -19.05 1.41
CA PRO A 182 -5.21 -18.71 0.37
C PRO A 182 -5.47 -17.32 -0.23
N ILE A 183 -4.42 -16.69 -0.78
CA ILE A 183 -4.57 -15.43 -1.52
C ILE A 183 -5.49 -15.63 -2.72
N HIS A 184 -6.37 -14.65 -2.94
CA HIS A 184 -7.27 -14.69 -4.09
C HIS A 184 -6.49 -14.63 -5.43
N PRO A 185 -6.86 -15.43 -6.46
CA PRO A 185 -6.12 -15.46 -7.73
C PRO A 185 -5.90 -14.11 -8.39
N MET A 186 -6.90 -13.22 -8.38
CA MET A 186 -6.75 -11.87 -8.94
C MET A 186 -5.73 -11.02 -8.18
N ASP A 187 -5.66 -11.13 -6.85
CA ASP A 187 -4.67 -10.41 -6.04
C ASP A 187 -3.27 -10.97 -6.28
N LYS A 188 -3.17 -12.29 -6.47
CA LYS A 188 -1.92 -12.94 -6.87
C LYS A 188 -1.43 -12.42 -8.22
N GLU A 189 -2.30 -12.33 -9.22
CA GLU A 189 -1.94 -11.79 -10.54
C GLU A 189 -1.58 -10.31 -10.47
N MET A 190 -2.34 -9.50 -9.71
CA MET A 190 -2.03 -8.10 -9.46
C MET A 190 -0.62 -7.94 -8.87
N MET A 191 -0.30 -8.69 -7.80
CA MET A 191 1.02 -8.64 -7.17
C MET A 191 2.12 -9.04 -8.15
N LYS A 192 1.93 -10.13 -8.90
CA LYS A 192 2.90 -10.61 -9.89
C LYS A 192 3.13 -9.58 -11.01
N SER A 193 2.07 -8.99 -11.54
CA SER A 193 2.18 -8.03 -12.64
C SER A 193 2.97 -6.77 -12.25
N LEU A 194 2.93 -6.39 -10.97
CA LEU A 194 3.64 -5.22 -10.47
C LEU A 194 5.09 -5.51 -10.08
N PHE A 195 5.39 -6.69 -9.54
CA PHE A 195 6.68 -6.95 -8.88
C PHE A 195 7.48 -8.11 -9.47
N ILE A 196 6.86 -9.02 -10.22
CA ILE A 196 7.55 -10.12 -10.88
C ILE A 196 7.50 -9.86 -12.39
N ILE A 197 8.66 -9.71 -13.00
CA ILE A 197 8.84 -9.58 -14.46
C ILE A 197 9.22 -10.95 -15.00
#